data_83c68cadce0c34e695a88f5c59d000fa
#
_entry.id   83c68cadce0c34e695a88f5c59d000fa
#
_cell.length_a   1.000
_cell.length_b   1.000
_cell.length_c   1.000
_cell.angle_alpha   90.00
_cell.angle_beta   90.00
_cell.angle_gamma   90.00
#
_symmetry.space_group_name_H-M   'P 1'
#
loop_
_entity.id
_entity.type
_entity.pdbx_description
1 polymer ?
#
loop_
_entity_poly.entity_id
_entity_poly.type
_entity_poly.pdbx_seq_one_letter_code
_entity_poly.pdbx_strand_id
1 'polypeptide(L)'
;MYIKISNLTKSFKMFKRSAGLKGAFKSFFNRQYTNFHALKNISIEINKGEIVGILGENGAGKTTLIKLMVGLLHPTNGEVIIDGYNPWKRKHDYLKNVAIVMGQKNQLWWDIPASESFLLNKHIYQIEDSKYNETLNELVDLLDVRDKLDVQVRRLSLGERMKMEIIASLLHRPSLVLLDEPTLGLDVISQSKIREFVRYYNSKYNATFIITSHYTKDIQEMCQRVLVLNNGSQIYDGLFNDLIKAINPERRLVFEFSEETDLNHIDSLDAEFEFQIQDNILTAQLPESQLRQLLSKLLEKFSPQSMSFEDLPVEETMRSFFQNPQDYL
;
A
#
# COMPACT_ATOMS: atom_id res chain seq x y z
N MET A 1 -21.09 7.17 6.21
CA MET A 1 -20.45 5.90 5.79
C MET A 1 -20.60 5.76 4.29
N TYR A 2 -19.48 5.62 3.56
CA TYR A 2 -19.45 5.58 2.10
C TYR A 2 -19.21 4.16 1.57
N ILE A 3 -18.29 3.41 2.22
CA ILE A 3 -18.02 2.00 1.93
C ILE A 3 -18.33 1.19 3.17
N LYS A 4 -19.13 0.13 3.01
CA LYS A 4 -19.41 -0.86 4.05
C LYS A 4 -19.14 -2.25 3.52
N ILE A 5 -18.25 -2.95 4.16
CA ILE A 5 -17.92 -4.36 3.91
C ILE A 5 -18.26 -5.13 5.18
N SER A 6 -19.05 -6.20 5.06
CA SER A 6 -19.52 -6.97 6.20
C SER A 6 -19.27 -8.45 5.98
N ASN A 7 -18.49 -9.07 6.88
CA ASN A 7 -18.18 -10.50 6.91
C ASN A 7 -17.74 -11.08 5.55
N LEU A 8 -16.98 -10.29 4.80
CA LEU A 8 -16.61 -10.61 3.42
C LEU A 8 -15.63 -11.78 3.36
N THR A 9 -16.04 -12.83 2.66
CA THR A 9 -15.22 -14.01 2.42
C THR A 9 -15.13 -14.29 0.92
N LYS A 10 -13.93 -14.59 0.44
CA LYS A 10 -13.71 -15.03 -0.94
C LYS A 10 -12.86 -16.28 -0.98
N SER A 11 -13.43 -17.34 -1.57
CA SER A 11 -12.75 -18.62 -1.79
C SER A 11 -12.70 -18.94 -3.27
N PHE A 12 -11.61 -19.56 -3.69
CA PHE A 12 -11.41 -20.08 -5.03
C PHE A 12 -11.24 -21.59 -4.97
N LYS A 13 -11.91 -22.30 -5.87
CA LYS A 13 -11.70 -23.74 -6.05
C LYS A 13 -10.44 -23.95 -6.88
N MET A 14 -9.40 -24.51 -6.29
CA MET A 14 -8.15 -24.84 -6.97
C MET A 14 -8.10 -26.33 -7.26
N PHE A 15 -7.73 -26.68 -8.50
CA PHE A 15 -7.54 -28.06 -8.89
C PHE A 15 -6.14 -28.54 -8.49
N LYS A 16 -6.05 -29.59 -7.67
CA LYS A 16 -4.78 -30.21 -7.31
C LYS A 16 -4.32 -31.16 -8.41
N ARG A 17 -3.35 -30.75 -9.20
CA ARG A 17 -2.71 -31.64 -10.20
C ARG A 17 -1.78 -32.60 -9.47
N SER A 18 -1.98 -33.90 -9.69
CA SER A 18 -0.99 -34.91 -9.30
C SER A 18 0.18 -34.87 -10.30
N ALA A 19 1.41 -34.91 -9.83
CA ALA A 19 2.58 -34.94 -10.67
C ALA A 19 2.70 -36.27 -11.46
N GLY A 20 3.20 -36.22 -12.70
CA GLY A 20 3.47 -37.38 -13.55
C GLY A 20 2.31 -37.80 -14.45
N LEU A 21 2.64 -38.56 -15.54
CA LEU A 21 1.68 -38.99 -16.57
C LEU A 21 0.52 -39.85 -16.00
N LYS A 22 0.83 -40.75 -15.06
CA LYS A 22 -0.19 -41.55 -14.33
C LYS A 22 -1.12 -40.71 -13.46
N GLY A 23 -0.55 -39.62 -12.86
CA GLY A 23 -1.32 -38.64 -12.06
C GLY A 23 -2.24 -37.80 -12.95
N ALA A 24 -1.78 -37.40 -14.13
CA ALA A 24 -2.58 -36.66 -15.10
C ALA A 24 -3.78 -37.47 -15.60
N PHE A 25 -3.61 -38.78 -15.87
CA PHE A 25 -4.72 -39.68 -16.29
C PHE A 25 -5.74 -39.91 -15.20
N LYS A 26 -5.28 -40.12 -13.93
CA LYS A 26 -6.15 -40.25 -12.75
C LYS A 26 -6.91 -38.97 -12.44
N SER A 27 -6.28 -37.79 -12.68
CA SER A 27 -6.91 -36.48 -12.44
C SER A 27 -7.99 -36.15 -13.49
N PHE A 28 -8.00 -36.80 -14.64
CA PHE A 28 -9.06 -36.63 -15.64
C PHE A 28 -10.41 -37.23 -15.19
N PHE A 29 -10.37 -38.36 -14.45
CA PHE A 29 -11.56 -39.03 -13.95
C PHE A 29 -11.93 -38.65 -12.50
N ASN A 30 -10.97 -38.22 -11.68
CA ASN A 30 -11.23 -37.89 -10.29
C ASN A 30 -10.53 -36.54 -9.93
N ARG A 31 -11.23 -35.44 -10.19
CA ARG A 31 -10.72 -34.07 -9.94
C ARG A 31 -10.86 -33.75 -8.45
N GLN A 32 -9.73 -33.68 -7.75
CA GLN A 32 -9.71 -33.21 -6.38
C GLN A 32 -9.60 -31.67 -6.38
N TYR A 33 -10.55 -31.01 -5.72
CA TYR A 33 -10.55 -29.57 -5.53
C TYR A 33 -10.18 -29.24 -4.09
N THR A 34 -9.30 -28.28 -3.93
CA THR A 34 -9.03 -27.64 -2.64
C THR A 34 -9.58 -26.21 -2.66
N ASN A 35 -10.19 -25.78 -1.58
CA ASN A 35 -10.63 -24.40 -1.44
C ASN A 35 -9.46 -23.55 -0.94
N PHE A 36 -9.10 -22.53 -1.71
CA PHE A 36 -8.17 -21.50 -1.31
C PHE A 36 -8.97 -20.29 -0.84
N HIS A 37 -8.82 -19.92 0.43
CA HIS A 37 -9.49 -18.75 1.02
C HIS A 37 -8.62 -17.51 0.82
N ALA A 38 -8.96 -16.70 -0.18
CA ALA A 38 -8.23 -15.47 -0.48
C ALA A 38 -8.59 -14.32 0.48
N LEU A 39 -9.83 -14.32 1.00
CA LEU A 39 -10.28 -13.41 2.07
C LEU A 39 -11.14 -14.19 3.06
N LYS A 40 -10.99 -13.88 4.34
CA LYS A 40 -11.60 -14.56 5.47
C LYS A 40 -12.26 -13.54 6.40
N ASN A 41 -13.59 -13.40 6.30
CA ASN A 41 -14.39 -12.60 7.23
C ASN A 41 -13.92 -11.16 7.44
N ILE A 42 -13.67 -10.42 6.34
CA ILE A 42 -13.25 -9.02 6.39
C ILE A 42 -14.45 -8.12 6.66
N SER A 43 -14.32 -7.19 7.61
CA SER A 43 -15.34 -6.16 7.89
C SER A 43 -14.69 -4.81 8.04
N ILE A 44 -15.11 -3.83 7.20
CA ILE A 44 -14.50 -2.49 7.11
C ILE A 44 -15.60 -1.47 6.85
N GLU A 45 -15.48 -0.31 7.49
CA GLU A 45 -16.30 0.87 7.22
C GLU A 45 -15.39 2.07 6.87
N ILE A 46 -15.64 2.72 5.72
CA ILE A 46 -14.84 3.86 5.24
C ILE A 46 -15.79 5.01 4.92
N ASN A 47 -15.41 6.21 5.33
CA ASN A 47 -16.16 7.43 5.04
C ASN A 47 -15.74 8.03 3.69
N LYS A 48 -16.59 8.90 3.15
CA LYS A 48 -16.29 9.62 1.90
C LYS A 48 -15.11 10.57 2.15
N GLY A 49 -14.18 10.62 1.18
CA GLY A 49 -13.00 11.48 1.25
C GLY A 49 -11.84 10.90 2.07
N GLU A 50 -11.97 9.69 2.66
CA GLU A 50 -10.83 9.05 3.33
C GLU A 50 -9.82 8.52 2.31
N ILE A 51 -8.52 8.56 2.66
CA ILE A 51 -7.44 7.82 1.98
C ILE A 51 -7.07 6.67 2.90
N VAL A 52 -7.39 5.44 2.47
CA VAL A 52 -7.13 4.22 3.25
C VAL A 52 -6.10 3.36 2.53
N GLY A 53 -5.02 3.04 3.23
CA GLY A 53 -4.01 2.09 2.77
C GLY A 53 -4.41 0.65 3.07
N ILE A 54 -4.17 -0.27 2.14
CA ILE A 54 -4.25 -1.71 2.39
C ILE A 54 -2.85 -2.28 2.32
N LEU A 55 -2.31 -2.64 3.46
CA LEU A 55 -0.96 -3.18 3.61
C LEU A 55 -1.00 -4.69 3.79
N GLY A 56 0.00 -5.39 3.30
CA GLY A 56 0.13 -6.84 3.44
C GLY A 56 1.11 -7.43 2.45
N GLU A 57 1.63 -8.61 2.75
CA GLU A 57 2.53 -9.32 1.86
C GLU A 57 1.86 -9.74 0.54
N ASN A 58 2.68 -10.23 -0.40
CA ASN A 58 2.17 -10.80 -1.64
C ASN A 58 1.30 -12.02 -1.34
N GLY A 59 0.08 -12.04 -1.90
CA GLY A 59 -0.89 -13.11 -1.62
C GLY A 59 -1.79 -12.86 -0.40
N ALA A 60 -1.63 -11.77 0.36
CA ALA A 60 -2.46 -11.44 1.53
C ALA A 60 -3.94 -11.17 1.20
N GLY A 61 -4.30 -10.98 -0.08
CA GLY A 61 -5.69 -10.75 -0.50
C GLY A 61 -5.99 -9.33 -1.00
N LYS A 62 -5.03 -8.41 -0.99
CA LYS A 62 -5.19 -6.98 -1.37
C LYS A 62 -5.91 -6.79 -2.70
N THR A 63 -5.33 -7.31 -3.79
CA THR A 63 -5.94 -7.24 -5.15
C THR A 63 -7.30 -7.95 -5.21
N THR A 64 -7.51 -9.00 -4.42
CA THR A 64 -8.82 -9.68 -4.36
C THR A 64 -9.87 -8.77 -3.75
N LEU A 65 -9.53 -8.06 -2.67
CA LEU A 65 -10.43 -7.10 -2.03
C LEU A 65 -10.79 -5.96 -3.01
N ILE A 66 -9.81 -5.37 -3.67
CA ILE A 66 -10.05 -4.35 -4.72
C ILE A 66 -10.99 -4.87 -5.81
N LYS A 67 -10.76 -6.09 -6.34
CA LYS A 67 -11.61 -6.66 -7.39
C LYS A 67 -13.05 -6.91 -6.94
N LEU A 68 -13.27 -7.21 -5.67
CA LEU A 68 -14.62 -7.31 -5.08
C LEU A 68 -15.27 -5.94 -4.98
N MET A 69 -14.53 -4.91 -4.58
CA MET A 69 -15.03 -3.54 -4.49
C MET A 69 -15.41 -2.96 -5.84
N VAL A 70 -14.72 -3.29 -6.93
CA VAL A 70 -15.11 -2.82 -8.29
C VAL A 70 -16.13 -3.74 -8.99
N GLY A 71 -16.56 -4.83 -8.36
CA GLY A 71 -17.53 -5.76 -8.94
C GLY A 71 -16.95 -6.66 -10.04
N LEU A 72 -15.62 -6.84 -10.09
CA LEU A 72 -14.95 -7.80 -10.97
C LEU A 72 -15.00 -9.23 -10.42
N LEU A 73 -15.21 -9.37 -9.12
CA LEU A 73 -15.39 -10.65 -8.43
C LEU A 73 -16.65 -10.61 -7.61
N HIS A 74 -17.27 -11.80 -7.45
CA HIS A 74 -18.36 -12.01 -6.50
C HIS A 74 -17.82 -12.54 -5.17
N PRO A 75 -18.33 -12.10 -4.01
CA PRO A 75 -18.01 -12.72 -2.73
C PRO A 75 -18.52 -14.17 -2.68
N THR A 76 -17.86 -14.99 -1.85
CA THR A 76 -18.38 -16.30 -1.51
C THR A 76 -19.42 -16.17 -0.39
N ASN A 77 -19.14 -15.32 0.60
CA ASN A 77 -20.06 -14.92 1.66
C ASN A 77 -19.83 -13.46 2.02
N GLY A 78 -20.80 -12.86 2.73
CA GLY A 78 -20.74 -11.45 3.15
C GLY A 78 -21.19 -10.50 2.06
N GLU A 79 -21.01 -9.22 2.32
CA GLU A 79 -21.55 -8.15 1.48
C GLU A 79 -20.57 -6.98 1.36
N VAL A 80 -20.64 -6.29 0.19
CA VAL A 80 -19.98 -5.02 -0.07
C VAL A 80 -21.02 -4.04 -0.57
N ILE A 81 -21.17 -2.91 0.12
CA ILE A 81 -22.00 -1.78 -0.28
C ILE A 81 -21.12 -0.55 -0.40
N ILE A 82 -21.18 0.14 -1.54
CA ILE A 82 -20.42 1.35 -1.82
C ILE A 82 -21.39 2.39 -2.36
N ASP A 83 -21.52 3.53 -1.66
CA ASP A 83 -22.47 4.60 -1.98
C ASP A 83 -23.91 4.08 -2.20
N GLY A 84 -24.34 3.11 -1.38
CA GLY A 84 -25.64 2.45 -1.52
C GLY A 84 -25.74 1.42 -2.65
N TYR A 85 -24.67 1.23 -3.43
CA TYR A 85 -24.63 0.26 -4.52
C TYR A 85 -23.93 -1.04 -4.12
N ASN A 86 -24.42 -2.14 -4.67
CA ASN A 86 -23.77 -3.41 -4.65
C ASN A 86 -22.88 -3.53 -5.91
N PRO A 87 -21.54 -3.60 -5.80
CA PRO A 87 -20.62 -3.50 -6.94
C PRO A 87 -20.84 -4.54 -8.05
N TRP A 88 -21.14 -5.78 -7.70
CA TRP A 88 -21.30 -6.84 -8.71
C TRP A 88 -22.62 -6.77 -9.50
N LYS A 89 -23.57 -5.93 -9.07
CA LYS A 89 -24.75 -5.59 -9.89
C LYS A 89 -24.39 -4.68 -11.07
N ARG A 90 -23.17 -4.12 -11.07
CA ARG A 90 -22.57 -3.32 -12.14
C ARG A 90 -23.50 -2.24 -12.69
N LYS A 91 -24.25 -1.58 -11.79
CA LYS A 91 -25.12 -0.46 -12.20
C LYS A 91 -24.27 0.65 -12.82
N HIS A 92 -24.79 1.24 -13.89
CA HIS A 92 -24.10 2.27 -14.65
C HIS A 92 -23.66 3.47 -13.79
N ASP A 93 -24.55 3.92 -12.90
CA ASP A 93 -24.27 5.04 -11.99
C ASP A 93 -23.11 4.72 -11.03
N TYR A 94 -23.03 3.48 -10.56
CA TYR A 94 -21.88 3.03 -9.77
C TYR A 94 -20.59 3.03 -10.60
N LEU A 95 -20.60 2.43 -11.79
CA LEU A 95 -19.41 2.32 -12.64
C LEU A 95 -18.87 3.69 -13.09
N LYS A 96 -19.74 4.68 -13.28
CA LYS A 96 -19.33 6.07 -13.59
C LYS A 96 -18.62 6.78 -12.43
N ASN A 97 -18.79 6.31 -11.19
CA ASN A 97 -18.23 6.94 -10.01
C ASN A 97 -17.00 6.21 -9.44
N VAL A 98 -16.52 5.16 -10.13
CA VAL A 98 -15.39 4.34 -9.67
C VAL A 98 -14.30 4.31 -10.72
N ALA A 99 -13.07 4.53 -10.27
CA ALA A 99 -11.86 4.27 -11.05
C ALA A 99 -11.01 3.18 -10.40
N ILE A 100 -10.34 2.41 -11.23
CA ILE A 100 -9.33 1.44 -10.79
C ILE A 100 -8.08 1.57 -11.65
N VAL A 101 -6.92 1.61 -11.01
CA VAL A 101 -5.61 1.49 -11.66
C VAL A 101 -4.91 0.27 -11.08
N MET A 102 -4.45 -0.63 -11.95
CA MET A 102 -3.73 -1.84 -11.55
C MET A 102 -2.28 -1.73 -12.06
N GLY A 103 -1.31 -1.63 -11.16
CA GLY A 103 0.09 -1.41 -11.52
C GLY A 103 0.70 -2.44 -12.50
N GLN A 104 0.16 -3.65 -12.51
CA GLN A 104 0.63 -4.73 -13.39
C GLN A 104 -0.24 -4.94 -14.66
N LYS A 105 -1.28 -4.14 -14.88
CA LYS A 105 -2.18 -4.28 -16.02
C LYS A 105 -2.34 -2.96 -16.74
N ASN A 106 -2.04 -2.97 -18.03
CA ASN A 106 -2.24 -1.82 -18.88
C ASN A 106 -3.72 -1.68 -19.25
N GLN A 107 -4.26 -0.48 -19.11
CA GLN A 107 -5.59 -0.07 -19.59
C GLN A 107 -5.47 0.72 -20.91
N LEU A 108 -4.31 1.35 -21.10
CA LEU A 108 -4.00 2.11 -22.31
C LEU A 108 -3.60 1.18 -23.44
N TRP A 109 -3.93 1.57 -24.64
CA TRP A 109 -3.54 0.83 -25.84
C TRP A 109 -2.07 1.06 -26.16
N TRP A 110 -1.35 -0.03 -26.27
CA TRP A 110 0.10 -0.09 -26.31
C TRP A 110 0.74 0.62 -27.50
N ASP A 111 0.10 0.50 -28.69
CA ASP A 111 0.67 0.96 -29.96
C ASP A 111 0.26 2.38 -30.36
N ILE A 112 -0.62 3.03 -29.60
CA ILE A 112 -1.07 4.40 -29.88
C ILE A 112 -0.65 5.35 -28.74
N PRO A 113 -0.64 6.68 -28.98
CA PRO A 113 -0.45 7.67 -27.93
C PRO A 113 -1.52 7.59 -26.84
N ALA A 114 -1.14 7.99 -25.62
CA ALA A 114 -2.08 8.02 -24.51
C ALA A 114 -3.26 8.99 -24.78
N SER A 115 -3.01 10.11 -25.49
CA SER A 115 -4.03 11.09 -25.90
C SER A 115 -5.20 10.44 -26.64
N GLU A 116 -4.95 9.46 -27.50
CA GLU A 116 -6.00 8.72 -28.23
C GLU A 116 -6.86 7.87 -27.29
N SER A 117 -6.23 7.21 -26.32
CA SER A 117 -6.96 6.45 -25.30
C SER A 117 -7.79 7.36 -24.39
N PHE A 118 -7.32 8.59 -24.14
CA PHE A 118 -8.07 9.59 -23.36
C PHE A 118 -9.32 10.06 -24.12
N LEU A 119 -9.23 10.26 -25.42
CA LEU A 119 -10.39 10.59 -26.25
C LEU A 119 -11.43 9.47 -26.25
N LEU A 120 -10.98 8.20 -26.28
CA LEU A 120 -11.89 7.06 -26.14
C LEU A 120 -12.61 7.10 -24.79
N ASN A 121 -11.89 7.32 -23.68
CA ASN A 121 -12.49 7.44 -22.35
C ASN A 121 -13.48 8.60 -22.27
N LYS A 122 -13.17 9.76 -22.88
CA LYS A 122 -14.11 10.88 -22.99
C LYS A 122 -15.45 10.45 -23.58
N HIS A 123 -15.43 9.68 -24.68
CA HIS A 123 -16.65 9.19 -25.33
C HIS A 123 -17.36 8.11 -24.50
N ILE A 124 -16.63 7.16 -23.89
CA ILE A 124 -17.21 6.11 -23.04
C ILE A 124 -17.95 6.72 -21.85
N TYR A 125 -17.34 7.69 -21.18
CA TYR A 125 -17.92 8.35 -20.00
C TYR A 125 -18.79 9.55 -20.35
N GLN A 126 -18.92 9.89 -21.63
CA GLN A 126 -19.73 11.02 -22.13
C GLN A 126 -19.34 12.35 -21.46
N ILE A 127 -18.03 12.62 -21.40
CA ILE A 127 -17.50 13.83 -20.78
C ILE A 127 -17.62 15.00 -21.76
N GLU A 128 -18.19 16.11 -21.30
CA GLU A 128 -18.28 17.36 -22.09
C GLU A 128 -16.89 17.89 -22.44
N ASP A 129 -16.75 18.52 -23.61
CA ASP A 129 -15.48 19.03 -24.13
C ASP A 129 -14.78 19.98 -23.17
N SER A 130 -15.51 20.90 -22.55
CA SER A 130 -15.00 21.86 -21.59
C SER A 130 -14.43 21.18 -20.37
N LYS A 131 -15.17 20.24 -19.78
CA LYS A 131 -14.76 19.48 -18.61
C LYS A 131 -13.60 18.53 -18.90
N TYR A 132 -13.61 17.91 -20.09
CA TYR A 132 -12.51 17.07 -20.53
C TYR A 132 -11.21 17.85 -20.61
N ASN A 133 -11.22 18.99 -21.33
CA ASN A 133 -10.02 19.82 -21.49
C ASN A 133 -9.52 20.39 -20.16
N GLU A 134 -10.42 20.86 -19.30
CA GLU A 134 -10.08 21.33 -17.96
C GLU A 134 -9.38 20.23 -17.14
N THR A 135 -10.02 19.05 -17.04
CA THR A 135 -9.50 17.93 -16.25
C THR A 135 -8.21 17.38 -16.84
N LEU A 136 -8.13 17.22 -18.16
CA LEU A 136 -6.92 16.72 -18.82
C LEU A 136 -5.74 17.67 -18.58
N ASN A 137 -5.90 18.97 -18.78
CA ASN A 137 -4.84 19.94 -18.58
C ASN A 137 -4.35 19.93 -17.12
N GLU A 138 -5.27 19.92 -16.18
CA GLU A 138 -4.95 19.86 -14.76
C GLU A 138 -4.13 18.59 -14.39
N LEU A 139 -4.61 17.42 -14.82
CA LEU A 139 -3.96 16.16 -14.47
C LEU A 139 -2.58 16.01 -15.13
N VAL A 140 -2.46 16.48 -16.36
CA VAL A 140 -1.22 16.45 -17.15
C VAL A 140 -0.16 17.35 -16.53
N ASP A 141 -0.53 18.57 -16.08
CA ASP A 141 0.38 19.49 -15.43
C ASP A 141 0.80 18.97 -14.05
N LEU A 142 -0.15 18.47 -13.28
CA LEU A 142 0.12 17.94 -11.93
C LEU A 142 1.08 16.73 -11.96
N LEU A 143 0.93 15.85 -12.93
CA LEU A 143 1.76 14.66 -13.09
C LEU A 143 3.02 14.90 -13.94
N ASP A 144 3.17 16.10 -14.50
CA ASP A 144 4.32 16.51 -15.31
C ASP A 144 4.59 15.55 -16.47
N VAL A 145 3.60 15.45 -17.39
CA VAL A 145 3.68 14.53 -18.55
C VAL A 145 3.15 15.15 -19.84
N ARG A 146 3.08 16.48 -19.93
CA ARG A 146 2.52 17.19 -21.10
C ARG A 146 3.26 16.85 -22.40
N ASP A 147 4.57 16.77 -22.37
CA ASP A 147 5.44 16.44 -23.49
C ASP A 147 5.37 14.98 -23.95
N LYS A 148 4.68 14.14 -23.18
CA LYS A 148 4.55 12.69 -23.43
C LYS A 148 3.18 12.28 -24.00
N LEU A 149 2.22 13.18 -24.11
CA LEU A 149 0.84 12.88 -24.52
C LEU A 149 0.75 12.18 -25.87
N ASP A 150 1.57 12.60 -26.82
CA ASP A 150 1.56 12.11 -28.20
C ASP A 150 2.62 11.02 -28.44
N VAL A 151 3.28 10.56 -27.38
CA VAL A 151 4.21 9.42 -27.45
C VAL A 151 3.43 8.11 -27.30
N GLN A 152 3.75 7.13 -28.16
CA GLN A 152 3.16 5.79 -28.07
C GLN A 152 3.41 5.18 -26.69
N VAL A 153 2.39 4.60 -26.06
CA VAL A 153 2.45 4.05 -24.70
C VAL A 153 3.62 3.07 -24.51
N ARG A 154 3.94 2.25 -25.51
CA ARG A 154 5.06 1.32 -25.46
C ARG A 154 6.46 1.96 -25.37
N ARG A 155 6.58 3.26 -25.69
CA ARG A 155 7.84 4.01 -25.64
C ARG A 155 8.01 4.79 -24.33
N LEU A 156 6.98 4.84 -23.50
CA LEU A 156 7.01 5.50 -22.20
C LEU A 156 7.78 4.65 -21.20
N SER A 157 8.48 5.30 -20.29
CA SER A 157 9.00 4.66 -19.08
C SER A 157 7.86 4.11 -18.23
N LEU A 158 8.17 3.24 -17.28
CA LEU A 158 7.17 2.67 -16.38
C LEU A 158 6.45 3.76 -15.58
N GLY A 159 7.19 4.76 -15.08
CA GLY A 159 6.64 5.91 -14.34
C GLY A 159 5.74 6.79 -15.21
N GLU A 160 6.20 7.18 -16.42
CA GLU A 160 5.39 7.95 -17.35
C GLU A 160 4.11 7.20 -17.73
N ARG A 161 4.20 5.90 -18.00
CA ARG A 161 3.04 5.06 -18.30
C ARG A 161 2.05 5.01 -17.15
N MET A 162 2.53 4.81 -15.90
CA MET A 162 1.65 4.81 -14.72
C MET A 162 0.92 6.14 -14.56
N LYS A 163 1.60 7.27 -14.76
CA LYS A 163 0.99 8.59 -14.75
C LYS A 163 -0.13 8.71 -15.81
N MET A 164 0.10 8.20 -17.03
CA MET A 164 -0.92 8.17 -18.08
C MET A 164 -2.11 7.26 -17.72
N GLU A 165 -1.88 6.11 -17.11
CA GLU A 165 -2.94 5.22 -16.61
C GLU A 165 -3.80 5.91 -15.54
N ILE A 166 -3.18 6.65 -14.63
CA ILE A 166 -3.86 7.45 -13.61
C ILE A 166 -4.73 8.54 -14.30
N ILE A 167 -4.16 9.31 -15.24
CA ILE A 167 -4.92 10.34 -15.98
C ILE A 167 -6.14 9.70 -16.64
N ALA A 168 -5.95 8.64 -17.44
CA ALA A 168 -7.02 7.95 -18.13
C ALA A 168 -8.17 7.54 -17.19
N SER A 169 -7.82 7.04 -16.02
CA SER A 169 -8.80 6.57 -15.03
C SER A 169 -9.57 7.69 -14.31
N LEU A 170 -9.08 8.94 -14.38
CA LEU A 170 -9.62 10.06 -13.61
C LEU A 170 -10.29 11.16 -14.46
N LEU A 171 -10.27 11.05 -15.79
CA LEU A 171 -10.88 12.04 -16.68
C LEU A 171 -12.36 12.28 -16.38
N HIS A 172 -13.08 11.28 -15.90
CA HIS A 172 -14.50 11.35 -15.57
C HIS A 172 -14.79 11.80 -14.12
N ARG A 173 -13.75 12.20 -13.38
CA ARG A 173 -13.80 12.68 -11.97
C ARG A 173 -14.54 11.72 -11.03
N PRO A 174 -14.09 10.46 -10.88
CA PRO A 174 -14.73 9.50 -10.01
C PRO A 174 -14.64 9.91 -8.53
N SER A 175 -15.63 9.51 -7.74
CA SER A 175 -15.64 9.73 -6.29
C SER A 175 -14.93 8.61 -5.48
N LEU A 176 -14.69 7.45 -6.11
CA LEU A 176 -13.92 6.35 -5.55
C LEU A 176 -12.78 5.98 -6.50
N VAL A 177 -11.56 6.00 -5.99
CA VAL A 177 -10.34 5.66 -6.73
C VAL A 177 -9.63 4.51 -6.03
N LEU A 178 -9.42 3.42 -6.75
CA LEU A 178 -8.72 2.24 -6.26
C LEU A 178 -7.40 2.10 -7.00
N LEU A 179 -6.29 2.16 -6.27
CA LEU A 179 -4.93 2.06 -6.81
C LEU A 179 -4.28 0.78 -6.29
N ASP A 180 -4.06 -0.18 -7.18
CA ASP A 180 -3.43 -1.48 -6.84
C ASP A 180 -1.94 -1.43 -7.15
N GLU A 181 -1.09 -1.24 -6.13
CA GLU A 181 0.37 -1.14 -6.23
C GLU A 181 0.84 -0.01 -7.19
N PRO A 182 0.37 1.25 -7.06
CA PRO A 182 0.58 2.30 -8.07
C PRO A 182 2.03 2.77 -8.20
N THR A 183 2.89 2.49 -7.24
CA THR A 183 4.28 2.94 -7.15
C THR A 183 5.29 1.83 -7.40
N LEU A 184 4.80 0.60 -7.63
CA LEU A 184 5.65 -0.58 -7.78
C LEU A 184 6.60 -0.46 -8.99
N GLY A 185 7.91 -0.57 -8.72
CA GLY A 185 8.95 -0.55 -9.76
C GLY A 185 9.22 0.82 -10.37
N LEU A 186 8.63 1.90 -9.82
CA LEU A 186 8.87 3.25 -10.27
C LEU A 186 10.12 3.86 -9.62
N ASP A 187 10.72 4.82 -10.31
CA ASP A 187 11.77 5.66 -9.74
C ASP A 187 11.21 6.60 -8.65
N VAL A 188 12.11 7.10 -7.78
CA VAL A 188 11.74 7.92 -6.61
C VAL A 188 10.98 9.20 -7.00
N ILE A 189 11.30 9.81 -8.14
CA ILE A 189 10.65 11.04 -8.62
C ILE A 189 9.21 10.72 -9.02
N SER A 190 9.02 9.67 -9.81
CA SER A 190 7.68 9.21 -10.23
C SER A 190 6.82 8.81 -9.03
N GLN A 191 7.39 8.10 -8.06
CA GLN A 191 6.69 7.77 -6.81
C GLN A 191 6.24 9.02 -6.06
N SER A 192 7.15 10.01 -5.87
CA SER A 192 6.84 11.27 -5.18
C SER A 192 5.70 12.02 -5.87
N LYS A 193 5.73 12.09 -7.21
CA LYS A 193 4.68 12.76 -7.99
C LYS A 193 3.32 12.09 -7.85
N ILE A 194 3.26 10.76 -7.81
CA ILE A 194 2.00 10.04 -7.59
C ILE A 194 1.47 10.29 -6.18
N ARG A 195 2.33 10.32 -5.15
CA ARG A 195 1.94 10.63 -3.77
C ARG A 195 1.39 12.06 -3.62
N GLU A 196 2.06 13.03 -4.20
CA GLU A 196 1.61 14.42 -4.25
C GLU A 196 0.24 14.53 -4.94
N PHE A 197 0.11 13.86 -6.07
CA PHE A 197 -1.11 13.79 -6.85
C PHE A 197 -2.30 13.22 -6.05
N VAL A 198 -2.13 12.10 -5.36
CA VAL A 198 -3.20 11.48 -4.55
C VAL A 198 -3.72 12.46 -3.49
N ARG A 199 -2.82 13.13 -2.76
CA ARG A 199 -3.18 14.10 -1.73
C ARG A 199 -3.92 15.32 -2.33
N TYR A 200 -3.41 15.85 -3.43
CA TYR A 200 -4.04 16.98 -4.12
C TYR A 200 -5.45 16.62 -4.62
N TYR A 201 -5.60 15.50 -5.32
CA TYR A 201 -6.87 15.08 -5.89
C TYR A 201 -7.91 14.81 -4.80
N ASN A 202 -7.52 14.14 -3.73
CA ASN A 202 -8.38 13.92 -2.57
C ASN A 202 -8.85 15.25 -1.95
N SER A 203 -7.93 16.18 -1.68
CA SER A 203 -8.23 17.49 -1.09
C SER A 203 -9.17 18.31 -1.96
N LYS A 204 -8.94 18.31 -3.29
CA LYS A 204 -9.72 19.14 -4.24
C LYS A 204 -11.11 18.58 -4.52
N TYR A 205 -11.21 17.26 -4.72
CA TYR A 205 -12.45 16.61 -5.18
C TYR A 205 -13.18 15.82 -4.10
N ASN A 206 -12.64 15.76 -2.88
CA ASN A 206 -13.14 14.92 -1.78
C ASN A 206 -13.35 13.46 -2.21
N ALA A 207 -12.45 12.96 -3.09
CA ALA A 207 -12.50 11.60 -3.59
C ALA A 207 -11.95 10.63 -2.55
N THR A 208 -12.59 9.49 -2.39
CA THR A 208 -12.13 8.40 -1.51
C THR A 208 -11.07 7.58 -2.24
N PHE A 209 -9.93 7.33 -1.59
CA PHE A 209 -8.86 6.51 -2.14
C PHE A 209 -8.70 5.22 -1.34
N ILE A 210 -8.56 4.11 -2.06
CA ILE A 210 -8.11 2.84 -1.52
C ILE A 210 -6.82 2.47 -2.24
N ILE A 211 -5.72 2.40 -1.51
CA ILE A 211 -4.39 2.22 -2.08
C ILE A 211 -3.78 0.95 -1.52
N THR A 212 -3.44 -0.02 -2.36
CA THR A 212 -2.66 -1.16 -1.90
C THR A 212 -1.18 -0.92 -2.10
N SER A 213 -0.39 -1.33 -1.16
CA SER A 213 1.06 -1.41 -1.29
C SER A 213 1.62 -2.53 -0.42
N HIS A 214 2.77 -3.03 -0.77
CA HIS A 214 3.62 -3.83 0.10
C HIS A 214 4.80 -3.00 0.64
N TYR A 215 4.96 -1.75 0.18
CA TYR A 215 5.93 -0.80 0.71
C TYR A 215 5.27 0.08 1.78
N THR A 216 5.81 0.03 2.98
CA THR A 216 5.28 0.75 4.13
C THR A 216 5.38 2.26 3.95
N LYS A 217 6.48 2.72 3.33
CA LYS A 217 6.72 4.14 3.06
C LYS A 217 5.62 4.78 2.21
N ASP A 218 5.11 4.09 1.19
CA ASP A 218 4.03 4.62 0.36
C ASP A 218 2.76 4.85 1.17
N ILE A 219 2.42 3.88 2.03
CA ILE A 219 1.25 3.99 2.91
C ILE A 219 1.45 5.11 3.93
N GLN A 220 2.62 5.20 4.56
CA GLN A 220 2.95 6.24 5.52
C GLN A 220 2.81 7.65 4.92
N GLU A 221 3.26 7.84 3.68
CA GLU A 221 3.23 9.14 3.04
C GLU A 221 1.86 9.53 2.46
N MET A 222 1.00 8.56 2.11
CA MET A 222 -0.29 8.84 1.48
C MET A 222 -1.48 8.67 2.41
N CYS A 223 -1.42 7.75 3.38
CA CYS A 223 -2.57 7.29 4.13
C CYS A 223 -2.42 7.56 5.61
N GLN A 224 -3.45 8.10 6.24
CA GLN A 224 -3.52 8.20 7.71
C GLN A 224 -4.01 6.90 8.35
N ARG A 225 -4.95 6.20 7.69
CA ARG A 225 -5.54 4.95 8.13
C ARG A 225 -5.06 3.79 7.27
N VAL A 226 -4.79 2.69 7.92
CA VAL A 226 -4.32 1.46 7.26
C VAL A 226 -5.14 0.26 7.70
N LEU A 227 -5.50 -0.55 6.72
CA LEU A 227 -5.99 -1.91 6.89
C LEU A 227 -4.84 -2.88 6.63
N VAL A 228 -4.49 -3.71 7.59
CA VAL A 228 -3.45 -4.73 7.39
C VAL A 228 -4.09 -6.08 7.16
N LEU A 229 -3.73 -6.70 6.04
CA LEU A 229 -4.15 -8.05 5.67
C LEU A 229 -2.99 -9.02 5.80
N ASN A 230 -3.23 -10.16 6.45
CA ASN A 230 -2.30 -11.28 6.50
C ASN A 230 -3.05 -12.59 6.21
N ASN A 231 -2.57 -13.37 5.24
CA ASN A 231 -3.16 -14.67 4.85
C ASN A 231 -4.69 -14.63 4.65
N GLY A 232 -5.19 -13.53 4.05
CA GLY A 232 -6.59 -13.29 3.78
C GLY A 232 -7.43 -12.82 4.96
N SER A 233 -6.83 -12.62 6.13
CA SER A 233 -7.49 -12.11 7.34
C SER A 233 -7.11 -10.67 7.59
N GLN A 234 -8.03 -9.89 8.15
CA GLN A 234 -7.80 -8.56 8.67
C GLN A 234 -7.15 -8.70 10.04
N ILE A 235 -5.95 -8.16 10.22
CA ILE A 235 -5.22 -8.20 11.49
C ILE A 235 -5.14 -6.82 12.16
N TYR A 236 -5.33 -5.73 11.40
CA TYR A 236 -5.37 -4.39 11.94
C TYR A 236 -6.26 -3.48 11.07
N ASP A 237 -6.93 -2.52 11.68
CA ASP A 237 -7.63 -1.41 11.04
C ASP A 237 -7.60 -0.19 11.95
N GLY A 238 -6.83 0.82 11.61
CA GLY A 238 -6.62 2.00 12.45
C GLY A 238 -5.62 2.98 11.87
N LEU A 239 -5.18 3.94 12.68
CA LEU A 239 -4.18 4.91 12.26
C LEU A 239 -2.82 4.23 12.05
N PHE A 240 -2.14 4.58 10.96
CA PHE A 240 -0.82 4.04 10.65
C PHE A 240 0.22 4.31 11.76
N ASN A 241 0.21 5.52 12.31
CA ASN A 241 1.13 5.89 13.38
C ASN A 241 0.91 5.09 14.67
N ASP A 242 -0.34 4.72 14.97
CA ASP A 242 -0.64 3.89 16.15
C ASP A 242 -0.17 2.45 15.94
N LEU A 243 -0.31 1.92 14.72
CA LEU A 243 0.26 0.63 14.36
C LEU A 243 1.78 0.64 14.56
N ILE A 244 2.49 1.64 14.02
CA ILE A 244 3.95 1.71 14.15
C ILE A 244 4.38 1.78 15.61
N LYS A 245 3.71 2.56 16.45
CA LYS A 245 4.00 2.61 17.90
C LYS A 245 3.76 1.27 18.60
N ALA A 246 2.72 0.54 18.21
CA ALA A 246 2.40 -0.76 18.81
C ALA A 246 3.44 -1.82 18.45
N ILE A 247 3.90 -1.84 17.18
CA ILE A 247 4.84 -2.85 16.70
C ILE A 247 6.32 -2.49 16.92
N ASN A 248 6.60 -1.24 17.24
CA ASN A 248 7.96 -0.74 17.49
C ASN A 248 8.00 0.14 18.76
N PRO A 249 7.88 -0.48 19.95
CA PRO A 249 7.98 0.26 21.20
C PRO A 249 9.41 0.70 21.53
N GLU A 250 10.42 0.23 20.80
CA GLU A 250 11.84 0.46 21.07
C GLU A 250 12.40 1.54 20.15
N ARG A 251 13.37 2.28 20.68
CA ARG A 251 14.16 3.25 19.93
C ARG A 251 15.60 2.84 19.86
N ARG A 252 16.23 3.15 18.74
CA ARG A 252 17.66 2.97 18.55
C ARG A 252 18.39 4.24 18.94
N LEU A 253 19.32 4.11 19.86
CA LEU A 253 20.25 5.16 20.25
C LEU A 253 21.59 4.89 19.59
N VAL A 254 22.17 5.91 18.98
CA VAL A 254 23.49 5.84 18.37
C VAL A 254 24.36 6.91 19.01
N PHE A 255 25.48 6.50 19.58
CA PHE A 255 26.48 7.38 20.17
C PHE A 255 27.79 7.22 19.41
N GLU A 256 28.38 8.32 18.98
CA GLU A 256 29.70 8.34 18.39
C GLU A 256 30.70 8.88 19.41
N PHE A 257 31.80 8.17 19.59
CA PHE A 257 32.87 8.54 20.48
C PHE A 257 34.15 8.89 19.72
N SER A 258 35.09 9.58 20.37
CA SER A 258 36.39 9.81 19.78
C SER A 258 37.21 8.51 19.76
N GLU A 259 38.17 8.38 18.85
CA GLU A 259 39.08 7.22 18.76
C GLU A 259 39.88 7.00 20.04
N GLU A 260 40.04 8.03 20.87
CA GLU A 260 40.77 7.96 22.14
C GLU A 260 39.90 7.45 23.31
N THR A 261 38.58 7.26 23.10
CA THR A 261 37.68 6.84 24.18
C THR A 261 37.75 5.34 24.37
N ASP A 262 38.15 4.92 25.60
CA ASP A 262 38.17 3.50 25.96
C ASP A 262 36.75 3.00 26.25
N LEU A 263 36.17 2.27 25.28
CA LEU A 263 34.85 1.68 25.35
C LEU A 263 34.80 0.29 26.02
N ASN A 264 35.97 -0.24 26.45
CA ASN A 264 36.04 -1.58 27.08
C ASN A 264 35.31 -1.68 28.44
N HIS A 265 34.97 -0.53 29.04
CA HIS A 265 34.21 -0.47 30.30
C HIS A 265 32.70 -0.25 30.13
N ILE A 266 32.19 -0.21 28.89
CA ILE A 266 30.75 -0.02 28.63
C ILE A 266 29.96 -1.25 29.10
N ASP A 267 30.49 -2.47 28.97
CA ASP A 267 29.87 -3.69 29.47
C ASP A 267 29.58 -3.66 31.00
N SER A 268 30.24 -2.73 31.72
CA SER A 268 30.00 -2.51 33.14
C SER A 268 28.83 -1.59 33.46
N LEU A 269 28.16 -1.00 32.43
CA LEU A 269 27.10 0.00 32.63
C LEU A 269 25.76 -0.61 33.02
N ASP A 270 25.46 -1.82 32.63
CA ASP A 270 24.43 -2.70 33.21
C ASP A 270 24.19 -3.92 32.34
N ALA A 271 24.00 -5.07 32.96
CA ALA A 271 23.58 -6.30 32.30
C ALA A 271 22.14 -6.25 31.76
N GLU A 272 21.45 -5.10 31.95
CA GLU A 272 20.07 -4.88 31.52
C GLU A 272 19.93 -4.33 30.08
N PHE A 273 21.04 -3.81 29.49
CA PHE A 273 21.00 -3.19 28.16
C PHE A 273 21.86 -3.95 27.17
N GLU A 274 21.28 -4.28 26.01
CA GLU A 274 22.01 -4.84 24.88
C GLU A 274 22.70 -3.73 24.08
N PHE A 275 24.04 -3.74 24.09
CA PHE A 275 24.87 -2.81 23.31
C PHE A 275 25.51 -3.51 22.13
N GLN A 276 25.56 -2.81 21.01
CA GLN A 276 26.41 -3.19 19.88
C GLN A 276 27.48 -2.11 19.70
N ILE A 277 28.73 -2.50 19.71
CA ILE A 277 29.87 -1.61 19.50
C ILE A 277 30.52 -1.98 18.18
N GLN A 278 30.59 -1.05 17.28
CA GLN A 278 31.32 -1.20 16.02
C GLN A 278 32.17 0.06 15.82
N ASP A 279 33.49 -0.14 15.75
CA ASP A 279 34.46 0.95 15.77
C ASP A 279 34.22 1.85 17.00
N ASN A 280 34.00 3.15 16.83
CA ASN A 280 33.71 4.08 17.94
C ASN A 280 32.23 4.43 18.06
N ILE A 281 31.36 3.62 17.48
CA ILE A 281 29.91 3.79 17.51
C ILE A 281 29.30 2.78 18.45
N LEU A 282 28.62 3.26 19.47
CA LEU A 282 27.77 2.47 20.36
C LEU A 282 26.32 2.59 19.92
N THR A 283 25.69 1.47 19.71
CA THR A 283 24.27 1.38 19.42
C THR A 283 23.56 0.62 20.53
N ALA A 284 22.47 1.18 21.03
CA ALA A 284 21.58 0.53 21.98
C ALA A 284 20.14 0.55 21.47
N GLN A 285 19.41 -0.55 21.67
CA GLN A 285 18.01 -0.65 21.31
C GLN A 285 17.21 -0.93 22.57
N LEU A 286 16.27 -0.04 22.92
CA LEU A 286 15.53 -0.12 24.19
C LEU A 286 14.21 0.65 24.15
N PRO A 287 13.24 0.26 25.01
CA PRO A 287 11.97 0.97 25.19
C PRO A 287 12.17 2.44 25.61
N GLU A 288 11.28 3.32 25.19
CA GLU A 288 11.32 4.76 25.50
C GLU A 288 11.35 5.02 27.01
N SER A 289 10.75 4.16 27.82
CA SER A 289 10.77 4.23 29.28
C SER A 289 12.15 4.08 29.90
N GLN A 290 13.07 3.36 29.25
CA GLN A 290 14.42 3.08 29.75
C GLN A 290 15.46 4.09 29.21
N LEU A 291 15.11 4.91 28.21
CA LEU A 291 15.99 5.90 27.60
C LEU A 291 16.66 6.83 28.62
N ARG A 292 15.88 7.38 29.55
CA ARG A 292 16.42 8.32 30.55
C ARG A 292 17.45 7.68 31.43
N GLN A 293 17.22 6.43 31.85
CA GLN A 293 18.11 5.70 32.74
C GLN A 293 19.44 5.41 32.02
N LEU A 294 19.39 4.94 30.78
CA LEU A 294 20.59 4.71 29.99
C LEU A 294 21.37 5.99 29.75
N LEU A 295 20.68 7.08 29.32
CA LEU A 295 21.31 8.36 29.06
C LEU A 295 22.03 8.92 30.29
N SER A 296 21.37 8.90 31.47
CA SER A 296 21.99 9.39 32.71
C SER A 296 23.29 8.62 33.02
N LYS A 297 23.23 7.28 33.00
CA LYS A 297 24.35 6.43 33.32
C LYS A 297 25.51 6.56 32.33
N LEU A 298 25.18 6.69 31.03
CA LEU A 298 26.18 6.79 29.97
C LEU A 298 26.89 8.14 29.98
N LEU A 299 26.14 9.24 30.11
CA LEU A 299 26.68 10.61 30.10
C LEU A 299 27.44 10.95 31.39
N GLU A 300 27.21 10.25 32.51
CA GLU A 300 28.00 10.38 33.73
C GLU A 300 29.43 9.82 33.57
N LYS A 301 29.58 8.76 32.73
CA LYS A 301 30.87 8.06 32.59
C LYS A 301 31.60 8.38 31.29
N PHE A 302 30.86 8.74 30.23
CA PHE A 302 31.38 8.93 28.89
C PHE A 302 30.91 10.25 28.29
N SER A 303 31.73 10.84 27.43
CA SER A 303 31.41 12.07 26.71
C SER A 303 31.36 11.77 25.21
N PRO A 304 30.19 11.42 24.64
CA PRO A 304 30.07 11.17 23.21
C PRO A 304 30.26 12.47 22.42
N GLN A 305 30.82 12.36 21.21
CA GLN A 305 30.96 13.49 20.27
C GLN A 305 29.62 13.83 19.62
N SER A 306 28.83 12.80 19.30
CA SER A 306 27.48 12.95 18.80
C SER A 306 26.54 11.93 19.43
N MET A 307 25.26 12.28 19.43
CA MET A 307 24.19 11.42 19.90
C MET A 307 22.98 11.61 18.99
N SER A 308 22.46 10.50 18.45
CA SER A 308 21.23 10.50 17.66
C SER A 308 20.23 9.48 18.17
N PHE A 309 18.95 9.82 17.99
CA PHE A 309 17.82 8.93 18.22
C PHE A 309 17.28 8.53 16.86
N GLU A 310 17.26 7.25 16.61
CA GLU A 310 16.74 6.70 15.37
C GLU A 310 15.52 5.82 15.69
N ASP A 311 14.44 6.03 14.95
CA ASP A 311 13.38 5.06 14.92
C ASP A 311 13.87 3.85 14.12
N LEU A 312 13.53 2.64 14.56
CA LEU A 312 13.84 1.45 13.76
C LEU A 312 13.22 1.58 12.37
N PRO A 313 13.91 1.09 11.32
CA PRO A 313 13.36 1.11 9.97
C PRO A 313 11.98 0.46 9.95
N VAL A 314 10.96 1.22 9.54
CA VAL A 314 9.57 0.77 9.53
C VAL A 314 9.40 -0.54 8.75
N GLU A 315 10.22 -0.74 7.71
CA GLU A 315 10.23 -1.95 6.90
C GLU A 315 10.66 -3.19 7.66
N GLU A 316 11.67 -3.09 8.54
CA GLU A 316 12.12 -4.21 9.39
C GLU A 316 11.06 -4.58 10.42
N THR A 317 10.53 -3.58 11.09
CA THR A 317 9.47 -3.74 12.09
C THR A 317 8.23 -4.38 11.47
N MET A 318 7.81 -3.91 10.29
CA MET A 318 6.68 -4.48 9.59
C MET A 318 6.93 -5.92 9.12
N ARG A 319 8.17 -6.26 8.75
CA ARG A 319 8.51 -7.65 8.39
C ARG A 319 8.33 -8.59 9.59
N SER A 320 8.83 -8.21 10.75
CA SER A 320 8.67 -8.98 12.00
C SER A 320 7.18 -9.11 12.37
N PHE A 321 6.43 -8.03 12.25
CA PHE A 321 4.99 -8.00 12.47
C PHE A 321 4.22 -8.98 11.55
N PHE A 322 4.55 -9.04 10.25
CA PHE A 322 3.91 -9.98 9.34
C PHE A 322 4.24 -11.44 9.64
N GLN A 323 5.43 -11.73 10.17
CA GLN A 323 5.81 -13.07 10.58
C GLN A 323 5.04 -13.54 11.81
N ASN A 324 4.90 -12.68 12.81
CA ASN A 324 4.27 -13.01 14.10
C ASN A 324 3.30 -11.90 14.56
N PRO A 325 2.14 -11.71 13.89
CA PRO A 325 1.23 -10.62 14.26
C PRO A 325 0.67 -10.71 15.68
N GLN A 326 0.63 -11.93 16.26
CA GLN A 326 0.07 -12.19 17.59
C GLN A 326 0.96 -11.65 18.72
N ASP A 327 2.23 -11.38 18.45
CA ASP A 327 3.17 -10.87 19.43
C ASP A 327 3.02 -9.37 19.66
N TYR A 328 2.23 -8.69 18.78
CA TYR A 328 2.10 -7.22 18.73
C TYR A 328 0.68 -6.69 18.91
N LEU A 329 -0.37 -7.55 18.76
CA LEU A 329 -1.78 -7.11 18.75
C LEU A 329 -2.65 -7.90 19.74
#